data_b07d112aa3bbc719514a7de384f8483e
#
_entry.id   b07d112aa3bbc719514a7de384f8483e
#
_cell.length_a   1.000
_cell.length_b   1.000
_cell.length_c   1.000
_cell.angle_alpha   90.00
_cell.angle_beta   90.00
_cell.angle_gamma   90.00
#
_symmetry.space_group_name_H-M   'P 1'
#
loop_
_entity.id
_entity.type
_entity.pdbx_description
1 polymer ?
#
loop_
_entity_poly.entity_id
_entity_poly.type
_entity_poly.pdbx_seq_one_letter_code
_entity_poly.pdbx_strand_id
1 'polypeptide(L)'
;MEYPRIGNIQLDGFALLAPMAGVSDLAYRVIARKMGAALTTAEMVSAKGLYYHNEKTKDMLKIAEEEHPVSLQLFGSDPAVMALGAKVMEKAGADIVDINMGCPMQKVVKNGDGSASVSYTHLRAHET
;
A
#
# COMPACT_ATOMS: atom_id res chain seq x y z
N MET A 1 -11.25 23.71 -11.80
CA MET A 1 -11.60 22.50 -10.98
C MET A 1 -10.37 22.14 -10.18
N GLU A 2 -10.50 22.02 -8.87
CA GLU A 2 -9.37 21.68 -8.00
C GLU A 2 -9.28 20.17 -7.88
N TYR A 3 -8.07 19.62 -8.11
CA TYR A 3 -7.85 18.17 -7.95
C TYR A 3 -7.79 17.76 -6.47
N PRO A 4 -8.13 16.50 -6.13
CA PRO A 4 -8.16 16.05 -4.75
C PRO A 4 -6.77 16.08 -4.11
N ARG A 5 -6.76 16.12 -2.78
CA ARG A 5 -5.58 16.13 -1.95
C ARG A 5 -5.64 15.00 -0.91
N ILE A 6 -4.52 14.33 -0.68
CA ILE A 6 -4.39 13.30 0.37
C ILE A 6 -3.27 13.77 1.31
N GLY A 7 -3.64 14.24 2.50
CA GLY A 7 -2.69 14.90 3.41
C GLY A 7 -2.04 16.11 2.75
N ASN A 8 -0.72 16.09 2.62
CA ASN A 8 0.07 17.12 1.93
C ASN A 8 0.33 16.80 0.44
N ILE A 9 -0.12 15.64 -0.06
CA ILE A 9 0.07 15.23 -1.45
C ILE A 9 -1.05 15.81 -2.32
N GLN A 10 -0.69 16.71 -3.25
CA GLN A 10 -1.60 17.23 -4.26
C GLN A 10 -1.63 16.29 -5.45
N LEU A 11 -2.82 15.78 -5.79
CA LEU A 11 -2.99 14.97 -7.00
C LEU A 11 -3.16 15.86 -8.24
N ASP A 12 -2.81 15.33 -9.40
CA ASP A 12 -2.91 15.99 -10.70
C ASP A 12 -4.04 15.44 -11.59
N GLY A 13 -4.97 14.67 -10.98
CA GLY A 13 -6.12 14.08 -11.65
C GLY A 13 -7.06 13.38 -10.67
N PHE A 14 -8.08 12.70 -11.21
CA PHE A 14 -9.11 11.98 -10.45
C PHE A 14 -9.00 10.46 -10.59
N ALA A 15 -8.20 9.96 -11.53
CA ALA A 15 -8.05 8.51 -11.75
C ALA A 15 -6.92 7.95 -10.87
N LEU A 16 -7.26 6.99 -10.05
CA LEU A 16 -6.30 6.30 -9.17
C LEU A 16 -6.19 4.83 -9.59
N LEU A 17 -4.97 4.30 -9.68
CA LEU A 17 -4.76 2.88 -9.92
C LEU A 17 -4.89 2.10 -8.61
N ALA A 18 -5.87 1.19 -8.56
CA ALA A 18 -6.06 0.28 -7.43
C ALA A 18 -4.94 -0.76 -7.35
N PRO A 19 -4.60 -1.24 -6.12
CA PRO A 19 -3.66 -2.35 -5.95
C PRO A 19 -4.26 -3.65 -6.48
N MET A 20 -3.47 -4.38 -7.28
CA MET A 20 -3.88 -5.67 -7.87
C MET A 20 -2.74 -6.66 -7.77
N ALA A 21 -2.90 -7.71 -6.95
CA ALA A 21 -1.90 -8.75 -6.75
C ALA A 21 -1.56 -9.46 -8.08
N GLY A 22 -0.27 -9.56 -8.40
CA GLY A 22 0.23 -10.13 -9.64
C GLY A 22 0.07 -9.23 -10.87
N VAL A 23 -0.41 -7.99 -10.72
CA VAL A 23 -0.69 -7.06 -11.81
C VAL A 23 -0.02 -5.71 -11.60
N SER A 24 -0.24 -5.05 -10.46
CA SER A 24 0.28 -3.70 -10.20
C SER A 24 1.75 -3.71 -9.76
N ASP A 25 2.60 -4.37 -10.55
CA ASP A 25 4.05 -4.32 -10.41
C ASP A 25 4.61 -2.95 -10.83
N LEU A 26 5.92 -2.76 -10.69
CA LEU A 26 6.59 -1.51 -11.02
C LEU A 26 6.33 -1.08 -12.48
N ALA A 27 6.45 -2.00 -13.43
CA ALA A 27 6.29 -1.68 -14.85
C ALA A 27 4.86 -1.23 -15.17
N TYR A 28 3.88 -1.95 -14.62
CA TYR A 28 2.47 -1.61 -14.80
C TYR A 28 2.13 -0.24 -14.19
N ARG A 29 2.63 0.05 -12.99
CA ARG A 29 2.41 1.34 -12.32
C ARG A 29 3.01 2.52 -13.12
N VAL A 30 4.24 2.36 -13.62
CA VAL A 30 4.89 3.37 -14.46
C VAL A 30 4.08 3.65 -15.73
N ILE A 31 3.57 2.61 -16.40
CA ILE A 31 2.71 2.77 -17.57
C ILE A 31 1.39 3.48 -17.20
N ALA A 32 0.74 3.05 -16.12
CA ALA A 32 -0.50 3.66 -15.66
C ALA A 32 -0.31 5.16 -15.34
N ARG A 33 0.81 5.51 -14.70
CA ARG A 33 1.15 6.91 -14.42
C ARG A 33 1.32 7.73 -15.70
N LYS A 34 2.04 7.19 -16.69
CA LYS A 34 2.21 7.81 -18.02
C LYS A 34 0.89 7.95 -18.77
N MET A 35 -0.08 7.09 -18.53
CA MET A 35 -1.43 7.13 -19.10
C MET A 35 -2.39 8.06 -18.35
N GLY A 36 -1.93 8.75 -17.30
CA GLY A 36 -2.71 9.78 -16.60
C GLY A 36 -3.31 9.33 -15.26
N ALA A 37 -2.87 8.22 -14.68
CA ALA A 37 -3.23 7.91 -13.30
C ALA A 37 -2.59 8.96 -12.36
N ALA A 38 -3.41 9.62 -11.54
CA ALA A 38 -2.96 10.65 -10.61
C ALA A 38 -2.23 10.08 -9.37
N LEU A 39 -2.50 8.82 -9.05
CA LEU A 39 -1.85 8.06 -8.00
C LEU A 39 -1.84 6.58 -8.41
N THR A 40 -0.75 5.90 -8.16
CA THR A 40 -0.66 4.45 -8.34
C THR A 40 -0.46 3.76 -6.99
N THR A 41 -1.10 2.60 -6.79
CA THR A 41 -0.94 1.81 -5.58
C THR A 41 -0.31 0.46 -5.93
N ALA A 42 0.78 0.13 -5.23
CA ALA A 42 1.47 -1.15 -5.40
C ALA A 42 0.67 -2.33 -4.82
N GLU A 43 1.04 -3.54 -5.22
CA GLU A 43 0.51 -4.77 -4.63
C GLU A 43 0.69 -4.77 -3.10
N MET A 44 -0.24 -5.41 -2.40
CA MET A 44 -0.18 -5.50 -0.94
C MET A 44 1.02 -6.32 -0.46
N VAL A 45 1.74 -5.77 0.51
CA VAL A 45 2.96 -6.34 1.08
C VAL A 45 2.72 -6.76 2.52
N SER A 46 3.20 -7.96 2.89
CA SER A 46 3.08 -8.46 4.25
C SER A 46 4.01 -7.71 5.22
N ALA A 47 3.45 -7.13 6.28
CA ALA A 47 4.23 -6.52 7.35
C ALA A 47 5.19 -7.52 8.01
N LYS A 48 4.74 -8.76 8.25
CA LYS A 48 5.60 -9.85 8.74
C LYS A 48 6.72 -10.18 7.75
N GLY A 49 6.43 -10.18 6.45
CA GLY A 49 7.44 -10.38 5.41
C GLY A 49 8.55 -9.32 5.47
N LEU A 50 8.21 -8.07 5.69
CA LEU A 50 9.18 -6.99 5.89
C LEU A 50 9.95 -7.14 7.21
N TYR A 51 9.25 -7.49 8.28
CA TYR A 51 9.86 -7.71 9.60
C TYR A 51 10.95 -8.81 9.57
N TYR A 52 10.69 -9.91 8.86
CA TYR A 52 11.64 -11.01 8.72
C TYR A 52 12.63 -10.84 7.55
N HIS A 53 12.72 -9.64 6.98
CA HIS A 53 13.66 -9.30 5.91
C HIS A 53 13.59 -10.21 4.67
N ASN A 54 12.39 -10.64 4.29
CA ASN A 54 12.17 -11.45 3.10
C ASN A 54 12.55 -10.68 1.84
N GLU A 55 13.52 -11.18 1.07
CA GLU A 55 14.07 -10.48 -0.12
C GLU A 55 12.99 -10.25 -1.19
N LYS A 56 12.13 -11.24 -1.44
CA LYS A 56 11.00 -11.08 -2.39
C LYS A 56 10.06 -9.94 -1.97
N THR A 57 9.83 -9.81 -0.66
CA THR A 57 8.99 -8.75 -0.11
C THR A 57 9.64 -7.37 -0.29
N LYS A 58 10.96 -7.29 -0.11
CA LYS A 58 11.72 -6.05 -0.36
C LYS A 58 11.70 -5.64 -1.83
N ASP A 59 11.79 -6.59 -2.76
CA ASP A 59 11.72 -6.31 -4.19
C ASP A 59 10.39 -5.66 -4.59
N MET A 60 9.30 -5.98 -3.88
CA MET A 60 7.99 -5.38 -4.10
C MET A 60 7.91 -3.90 -3.70
N LEU A 61 8.88 -3.38 -2.94
CA LEU A 61 8.94 -1.98 -2.52
C LEU A 61 9.64 -1.06 -3.53
N LYS A 62 10.12 -1.59 -4.66
CA LYS A 62 10.80 -0.79 -5.67
C LYS A 62 9.87 0.25 -6.27
N ILE A 63 10.36 1.48 -6.35
CA ILE A 63 9.66 2.65 -6.88
C ILE A 63 10.52 3.27 -7.98
N ALA A 64 9.90 3.70 -9.06
CA ALA A 64 10.54 4.49 -10.10
C ALA A 64 10.26 5.99 -9.87
N GLU A 65 11.22 6.85 -10.19
CA GLU A 65 11.09 8.30 -10.04
C GLU A 65 9.87 8.87 -10.78
N GLU A 66 9.59 8.35 -11.96
CA GLU A 66 8.48 8.83 -12.81
C GLU A 66 7.09 8.38 -12.35
N GLU A 67 6.96 7.50 -11.34
CA GLU A 67 5.64 7.05 -10.86
C GLU A 67 5.08 7.87 -9.68
N HIS A 68 5.87 8.81 -9.12
CA HIS A 68 5.38 9.66 -8.02
C HIS A 68 4.20 10.57 -8.45
N PRO A 69 3.18 10.76 -7.58
CA PRO A 69 3.06 10.15 -6.27
C PRO A 69 2.66 8.67 -6.33
N VAL A 70 3.22 7.88 -5.42
CA VAL A 70 2.97 6.44 -5.33
C VAL A 70 2.60 6.00 -3.91
N SER A 71 1.64 5.10 -3.83
CA SER A 71 1.22 4.45 -2.59
C SER A 71 1.77 3.04 -2.51
N LEU A 72 2.38 2.66 -1.39
CA LEU A 72 2.71 1.28 -1.07
C LEU A 72 1.68 0.72 -0.09
N GLN A 73 1.10 -0.44 -0.41
CA GLN A 73 0.07 -1.05 0.41
C GLN A 73 0.62 -2.13 1.33
N LEU A 74 0.26 -2.04 2.61
CA LEU A 74 0.68 -2.93 3.69
C LEU A 74 -0.52 -3.73 4.21
N PHE A 75 -0.30 -4.99 4.59
CA PHE A 75 -1.28 -5.76 5.35
C PHE A 75 -0.65 -6.50 6.53
N GLY A 76 -1.42 -6.69 7.58
CA GLY A 76 -1.02 -7.37 8.80
C GLY A 76 -2.05 -7.16 9.90
N SER A 77 -1.88 -7.85 11.03
CA SER A 77 -2.77 -7.80 12.19
C SER A 77 -2.08 -7.36 13.48
N ASP A 78 -0.76 -7.32 13.50
CA ASP A 78 0.03 -6.86 14.65
C ASP A 78 0.40 -5.39 14.51
N PRO A 79 -0.07 -4.48 15.38
CA PRO A 79 0.18 -3.05 15.24
C PRO A 79 1.66 -2.67 15.28
N ALA A 80 2.47 -3.34 16.12
CA ALA A 80 3.89 -3.05 16.22
C ALA A 80 4.65 -3.45 14.95
N VAL A 81 4.32 -4.61 14.38
CA VAL A 81 4.88 -5.10 13.12
C VAL A 81 4.43 -4.21 11.95
N MET A 82 3.15 -3.78 11.96
CA MET A 82 2.61 -2.84 10.97
C MET A 82 3.34 -1.49 11.01
N ALA A 83 3.56 -0.94 12.19
CA ALA A 83 4.30 0.32 12.35
C ALA A 83 5.74 0.23 11.82
N LEU A 84 6.42 -0.89 12.05
CA LEU A 84 7.75 -1.16 11.48
C LEU A 84 7.69 -1.27 9.95
N GLY A 85 6.70 -2.00 9.43
CA GLY A 85 6.48 -2.12 7.97
C GLY A 85 6.24 -0.77 7.31
N ALA A 86 5.41 0.08 7.90
CA ALA A 86 5.16 1.44 7.41
C ALA A 86 6.44 2.29 7.34
N LYS A 87 7.30 2.24 8.37
CA LYS A 87 8.61 2.92 8.37
C LYS A 87 9.54 2.41 7.26
N VAL A 88 9.49 1.11 6.95
CA VAL A 88 10.27 0.54 5.85
C VAL A 88 9.78 1.08 4.51
N MET A 89 8.46 1.16 4.31
CA MET A 89 7.87 1.72 3.10
C MET A 89 8.16 3.22 2.93
N GLU A 90 8.11 3.98 4.01
CA GLU A 90 8.50 5.41 4.01
C GLU A 90 9.96 5.57 3.58
N LYS A 91 10.87 4.77 4.13
CA LYS A 91 12.30 4.76 3.74
C LYS A 91 12.52 4.32 2.31
N ALA A 92 11.66 3.48 1.75
CA ALA A 92 11.69 3.07 0.34
C ALA A 92 11.24 4.19 -0.61
N GLY A 93 10.68 5.29 -0.09
CA GLY A 93 10.27 6.46 -0.86
C GLY A 93 8.77 6.54 -1.15
N ALA A 94 7.92 5.76 -0.47
CA ALA A 94 6.48 5.87 -0.63
C ALA A 94 5.98 7.26 -0.22
N ASP A 95 5.14 7.88 -1.05
CA ASP A 95 4.45 9.13 -0.73
C ASP A 95 3.29 8.88 0.22
N ILE A 96 2.67 7.70 0.11
CA ILE A 96 1.55 7.25 0.92
C ILE A 96 1.79 5.81 1.35
N VAL A 97 1.49 5.49 2.60
CA VAL A 97 1.37 4.09 3.06
C VAL A 97 -0.11 3.78 3.23
N ASP A 98 -0.59 2.82 2.45
CA ASP A 98 -1.97 2.36 2.48
C ASP A 98 -2.09 1.07 3.28
N ILE A 99 -3.15 0.91 4.07
CA ILE A 99 -3.39 -0.27 4.90
C ILE A 99 -4.54 -1.08 4.33
N ASN A 100 -4.26 -2.32 3.93
CA ASN A 100 -5.29 -3.23 3.42
C ASN A 100 -6.10 -3.84 4.57
N MET A 101 -7.37 -3.47 4.62
CA MET A 101 -8.38 -4.04 5.53
C MET A 101 -9.55 -4.67 4.77
N GLY A 102 -9.39 -4.97 3.50
CA GLY A 102 -10.48 -5.45 2.63
C GLY A 102 -10.24 -6.81 1.97
N CYS A 103 -9.02 -7.32 1.93
CA CYS A 103 -8.72 -8.57 1.23
C CYS A 103 -9.45 -9.77 1.86
N PRO A 104 -10.34 -10.48 1.12
CA PRO A 104 -11.10 -11.61 1.65
C PRO A 104 -10.40 -12.95 1.44
N MET A 105 -9.20 -12.98 0.88
CA MET A 105 -8.50 -14.24 0.57
C MET A 105 -8.25 -15.07 1.83
N GLN A 106 -8.61 -16.35 1.78
CA GLN A 106 -8.49 -17.30 2.89
C GLN A 106 -7.10 -17.31 3.54
N LYS A 107 -6.04 -17.24 2.73
CA LYS A 107 -4.65 -17.20 3.19
C LYS A 107 -4.33 -15.95 4.02
N VAL A 108 -4.98 -14.85 3.75
CA VAL A 108 -4.82 -13.57 4.46
C VAL A 108 -5.71 -13.56 5.71
N VAL A 109 -6.98 -13.87 5.54
CA VAL A 109 -8.01 -13.83 6.61
C VAL A 109 -7.72 -14.81 7.75
N LYS A 110 -7.18 -16.02 7.47
CA LYS A 110 -6.79 -17.00 8.50
C LYS A 110 -5.75 -16.49 9.51
N ASN A 111 -4.98 -15.49 9.11
CA ASN A 111 -3.97 -14.86 9.98
C ASN A 111 -4.50 -13.63 10.73
N GLY A 112 -5.79 -13.31 10.59
CA GLY A 112 -6.38 -12.10 11.16
C GLY A 112 -6.12 -10.83 10.33
N ASP A 113 -5.55 -10.97 9.12
CA ASP A 113 -5.17 -9.88 8.24
C ASP A 113 -6.30 -9.52 7.24
N GLY A 114 -6.12 -8.46 6.47
CA GLY A 114 -7.06 -8.04 5.45
C GLY A 114 -8.46 -7.76 6.01
N SER A 115 -9.50 -8.35 5.44
CA SER A 115 -10.89 -8.13 5.89
C SER A 115 -11.16 -8.64 7.32
N ALA A 116 -10.38 -9.59 7.84
CA ALA A 116 -10.50 -10.04 9.22
C ALA A 116 -10.05 -8.97 10.24
N SER A 117 -9.14 -8.07 9.86
CA SER A 117 -8.68 -6.99 10.74
C SER A 117 -9.80 -6.02 11.13
N VAL A 118 -10.85 -5.94 10.31
CA VAL A 118 -12.05 -5.12 10.56
C VAL A 118 -12.81 -5.55 11.81
N SER A 119 -12.66 -6.80 12.24
CA SER A 119 -13.26 -7.32 13.48
C SER A 119 -12.57 -6.80 14.74
N TYR A 120 -11.36 -6.26 14.61
CA TYR A 120 -10.61 -5.68 15.71
C TYR A 120 -10.89 -4.18 15.83
N THR A 121 -11.98 -3.84 16.52
CA THR A 121 -12.46 -2.44 16.64
C THR A 121 -11.41 -1.49 17.23
N HIS A 122 -10.53 -1.98 18.10
CA HIS A 122 -9.43 -1.20 18.67
C HIS A 122 -8.36 -0.80 17.65
N LEU A 123 -8.17 -1.56 16.56
CA LEU A 123 -7.27 -1.20 15.47
C LEU A 123 -7.92 -0.14 14.57
N ARG A 124 -9.24 -0.22 14.36
CA ARG A 124 -10.00 0.74 13.53
C ARG A 124 -10.18 2.10 14.18
N ALA A 125 -10.13 2.19 15.50
CA ALA A 125 -10.32 3.44 16.22
C ALA A 125 -9.28 4.54 15.88
N HIS A 126 -8.24 4.20 15.14
CA HIS A 126 -7.16 5.11 14.72
C HIS A 126 -7.21 5.47 13.22
N GLU A 127 -8.28 5.13 12.51
CA GLU A 127 -8.44 5.41 11.05
C GLU A 127 -8.75 6.87 10.73
N THR A 128 -8.96 7.68 11.70
CA THR A 128 -9.18 9.12 11.52
C THR A 128 -7.90 9.89 11.74
#